data_9b459c82b952df685a560e37cc6a592a
#
_entry.id   9b459c82b952df685a560e37cc6a592a
#
_cell.length_a   1.000
_cell.length_b   1.000
_cell.length_c   1.000
_cell.angle_alpha   90.00
_cell.angle_beta   90.00
_cell.angle_gamma   90.00
#
_symmetry.space_group_name_H-M   'P 1'
#
loop_
_entity.id
_entity.type
_entity.pdbx_description
1 polymer ?
#
loop_
_entity_poly.entity_id
_entity_poly.type
_entity_poly.pdbx_seq_one_letter_code
_entity_poly.pdbx_strand_id
1 'polypeptide(L)'
;MNIILKKHITKEEATRTGKRLGIKWDAFDIDQFRQGMEVELEHGTISPLTNISNDRLLTTGKIALAHLNEIPDYYTRLLKMEKEAKK
;
A
#
# COMPACT_ATOMS: atom_id res chain seq x y z
N MET A 1 -24.87 -6.32 12.56
CA MET A 1 -23.75 -5.39 12.36
C MET A 1 -22.98 -5.76 11.10
N ASN A 2 -22.81 -4.82 10.19
CA ASN A 2 -22.06 -5.07 8.97
C ASN A 2 -20.56 -5.00 9.26
N ILE A 3 -19.84 -6.02 8.86
CA ILE A 3 -18.40 -6.04 8.95
C ILE A 3 -17.85 -5.52 7.62
N ILE A 4 -17.12 -4.42 7.67
CA ILE A 4 -16.54 -3.82 6.47
C ILE A 4 -15.09 -4.25 6.37
N LEU A 5 -14.77 -4.94 5.28
CA LEU A 5 -13.40 -5.34 4.98
C LEU A 5 -12.75 -4.26 4.12
N LYS A 6 -11.64 -3.72 4.58
CA LYS A 6 -10.87 -2.75 3.80
C LYS A 6 -9.95 -3.52 2.86
N LYS A 7 -10.28 -3.52 1.56
CA LYS A 7 -9.49 -4.21 0.54
C LYS A 7 -8.80 -3.25 -0.43
N HIS A 8 -9.22 -2.00 -0.44
CA HIS A 8 -8.70 -1.02 -1.39
C HIS A 8 -8.24 0.23 -0.67
N ILE A 9 -7.19 0.80 -1.19
CA ILE A 9 -6.69 2.11 -0.76
C ILE A 9 -7.07 3.10 -1.86
N THR A 10 -7.79 4.15 -1.48
CA THR A 10 -8.17 5.18 -2.43
C THR A 10 -6.98 6.08 -2.72
N LYS A 11 -7.06 6.80 -3.86
CA LYS A 11 -6.03 7.77 -4.21
C LYS A 11 -5.91 8.86 -3.14
N GLU A 12 -7.03 9.29 -2.59
CA GLU A 12 -7.06 10.29 -1.52
C GLU A 12 -6.35 9.79 -0.26
N GLU A 13 -6.59 8.55 0.11
CA GLU A 13 -5.92 7.94 1.26
C GLU A 13 -4.42 7.83 1.04
N ALA A 14 -4.01 7.41 -0.16
CA ALA A 14 -2.59 7.31 -0.50
C ALA A 14 -1.92 8.69 -0.52
N THR A 15 -2.60 9.67 -1.09
CA THR A 15 -2.09 11.05 -1.15
C THR A 15 -1.89 11.62 0.25
N ARG A 16 -2.88 11.45 1.10
CA ARG A 16 -2.83 11.95 2.48
C ARG A 16 -1.72 11.25 3.27
N THR A 17 -1.63 9.93 3.13
CA THR A 17 -0.58 9.16 3.81
C THR A 17 0.80 9.55 3.31
N GLY A 18 0.95 9.67 1.99
CA GLY A 18 2.22 10.08 1.39
C GLY A 18 2.65 11.46 1.84
N LYS A 19 1.70 12.39 1.97
CA LYS A 19 1.98 13.73 2.47
C LYS A 19 2.50 13.69 3.91
N ARG A 20 1.89 12.86 4.75
CA ARG A 20 2.34 12.69 6.14
C ARG A 20 3.75 12.11 6.20
N LEU A 21 4.10 11.25 5.25
CA LEU A 21 5.43 10.62 5.18
C LEU A 21 6.47 11.48 4.46
N GLY A 22 6.06 12.62 3.91
CA GLY A 22 6.96 13.51 3.20
C GLY A 22 7.39 13.02 1.82
N ILE A 23 6.59 12.20 1.17
CA ILE A 23 6.92 11.67 -0.15
C ILE A 23 6.83 12.77 -1.21
N LYS A 24 7.85 12.85 -2.05
CA LYS A 24 7.95 13.90 -3.09
C LYS A 24 7.51 13.43 -4.47
N TRP A 25 7.21 12.15 -4.64
CA TRP A 25 6.76 11.55 -5.91
C TRP A 25 7.77 11.71 -7.06
N ASP A 26 9.06 11.74 -6.74
CA ASP A 26 10.11 11.92 -7.73
C ASP A 26 10.75 10.60 -8.17
N ALA A 27 10.74 9.58 -7.32
CA ALA A 27 11.31 8.27 -7.63
C ALA A 27 10.24 7.26 -8.08
N PHE A 28 9.01 7.45 -7.63
CA PHE A 28 7.87 6.61 -7.99
C PHE A 28 6.60 7.45 -7.90
N ASP A 29 5.55 7.06 -8.60
CA ASP A 29 4.31 7.83 -8.61
C ASP A 29 3.33 7.34 -7.53
N ILE A 30 2.22 8.06 -7.41
CA ILE A 30 1.22 7.77 -6.39
C ILE A 30 0.54 6.41 -6.63
N ASP A 31 0.43 5.97 -7.88
CA ASP A 31 -0.18 4.67 -8.17
C ASP A 31 0.70 3.53 -7.65
N GLN A 32 2.02 3.63 -7.77
CA GLN A 32 2.94 2.65 -7.19
C GLN A 32 2.77 2.59 -5.68
N PHE A 33 2.69 3.76 -5.03
CA PHE A 33 2.54 3.83 -3.59
C PHE A 33 1.19 3.28 -3.14
N ARG A 34 0.11 3.65 -3.83
CA ARG A 34 -1.23 3.16 -3.53
C ARG A 34 -1.31 1.64 -3.68
N GLN A 35 -0.79 1.10 -4.78
CA GLN A 35 -0.72 -0.35 -4.99
C GLN A 35 0.10 -1.02 -3.89
N GLY A 36 1.20 -0.40 -3.51
CA GLY A 36 2.04 -0.91 -2.44
C GLY A 36 1.30 -0.98 -1.12
N MET A 37 0.56 0.06 -0.79
CA MET A 37 -0.26 0.06 0.41
C MET A 37 -1.31 -1.06 0.40
N GLU A 38 -1.94 -1.29 -0.76
CA GLU A 38 -2.92 -2.38 -0.89
C GLU A 38 -2.28 -3.74 -0.68
N VAL A 39 -1.12 -3.97 -1.25
CA VAL A 39 -0.39 -5.23 -1.10
C VAL A 39 -0.03 -5.45 0.37
N GLU A 40 0.54 -4.44 1.02
CA GLU A 40 0.95 -4.56 2.42
C GLU A 40 -0.26 -4.71 3.35
N LEU A 41 -1.38 -4.10 3.00
CA LEU A 41 -2.61 -4.26 3.76
C LEU A 41 -3.11 -5.72 3.71
N GLU A 42 -3.06 -6.34 2.53
CA GLU A 42 -3.47 -7.73 2.36
C GLU A 42 -2.55 -8.70 3.09
N HIS A 43 -1.25 -8.43 3.07
CA HIS A 43 -0.23 -9.34 3.62
C HIS A 43 0.16 -8.99 5.04
N GLY A 44 -0.42 -7.93 5.59
CA GLY A 44 -0.11 -7.51 6.95
C GLY A 44 -0.76 -8.40 8.00
N THR A 45 -0.29 -8.27 9.23
CA THR A 45 -0.83 -9.00 10.38
C THR A 45 -2.12 -8.34 10.91
N ILE A 46 -2.58 -7.30 10.25
CA ILE A 46 -3.75 -6.53 10.65
C ILE A 46 -5.01 -7.32 10.33
N SER A 47 -5.91 -7.45 11.30
CA SER A 47 -7.18 -8.11 11.06
C SER A 47 -7.97 -7.41 9.97
N PRO A 48 -8.45 -8.15 8.94
CA PRO A 48 -9.25 -7.53 7.89
C PRO A 48 -10.67 -7.20 8.35
N LEU A 49 -11.03 -7.52 9.58
CA LEU A 49 -12.38 -7.36 10.11
C LEU A 49 -12.64 -6.01 10.74
N THR A 50 -11.68 -5.10 10.70
CA THR A 50 -11.84 -3.78 11.33
C THR A 50 -11.60 -2.67 10.31
N ASN A 51 -12.23 -1.53 10.54
CA ASN A 51 -11.96 -0.34 9.75
C ASN A 51 -10.51 0.09 9.96
N ILE A 52 -9.89 0.55 8.89
CA ILE A 52 -8.51 0.99 8.93
C ILE A 52 -8.47 2.43 9.46
N SER A 53 -7.80 2.63 10.58
CA SER A 53 -7.55 3.96 11.11
C SER A 53 -6.46 4.67 10.30
N ASN A 54 -6.35 5.99 10.49
CA ASN A 54 -5.28 6.77 9.86
C ASN A 54 -3.90 6.30 10.31
N ASP A 55 -3.76 5.85 11.55
CA ASP A 55 -2.50 5.32 12.06
C ASP A 55 -2.11 4.02 11.38
N ARG A 56 -3.08 3.18 11.07
CA ARG A 56 -2.85 1.95 10.33
C ARG A 56 -2.45 2.23 8.89
N LEU A 57 -3.10 3.21 8.25
CA LEU A 57 -2.73 3.64 6.92
C LEU A 57 -1.30 4.18 6.91
N LEU A 58 -0.92 4.91 7.94
CA LEU A 58 0.45 5.43 8.07
C LEU A 58 1.47 4.29 8.18
N THR A 59 1.19 3.30 9.03
CA THR A 59 2.06 2.13 9.19
C THR A 59 2.20 1.36 7.88
N THR A 60 1.09 1.11 7.21
CA THR A 60 1.06 0.42 5.91
C THR A 60 1.87 1.21 4.88
N GLY A 61 1.70 2.53 4.87
CA GLY A 61 2.45 3.42 3.97
C GLY A 61 3.94 3.41 4.23
N LYS A 62 4.36 3.33 5.49
CA LYS A 62 5.79 3.25 5.83
C LYS A 62 6.44 2.00 5.25
N ILE A 63 5.73 0.87 5.31
CA ILE A 63 6.24 -0.38 4.75
C ILE A 63 6.35 -0.27 3.23
N ALA A 64 5.31 0.24 2.58
CA ALA A 64 5.33 0.44 1.14
C ALA A 64 6.46 1.39 0.72
N LEU A 65 6.64 2.48 1.45
CA LEU A 65 7.70 3.45 1.17
C LEU A 65 9.08 2.82 1.29
N ALA A 66 9.30 1.98 2.30
CA ALA A 66 10.59 1.31 2.49
C ALA A 66 10.95 0.46 1.27
N HIS A 67 9.99 -0.31 0.76
CA HIS A 67 10.23 -1.13 -0.44
C HIS A 67 10.48 -0.28 -1.68
N LEU A 68 9.70 0.79 -1.86
CA LEU A 68 9.82 1.65 -3.04
C LEU A 68 11.08 2.50 -3.02
N ASN A 69 11.62 2.82 -1.83
CA ASN A 69 12.90 3.50 -1.73
C ASN A 69 14.05 2.61 -2.19
N GLU A 70 13.92 1.30 -2.00
CA GLU A 70 14.93 0.37 -2.49
C GLU A 70 14.75 0.06 -3.97
N ILE A 71 13.49 -0.19 -4.39
CA ILE A 71 13.17 -0.55 -5.77
C ILE A 71 11.92 0.24 -6.18
N PRO A 72 12.06 1.30 -6.98
CA PRO A 72 10.93 2.19 -7.30
C PRO A 72 9.74 1.53 -8.00
N ASP A 73 9.94 0.40 -8.67
CA ASP A 73 8.86 -0.37 -9.30
C ASP A 73 8.65 -1.73 -8.62
N TYR A 74 8.94 -1.80 -7.33
CA TYR A 74 8.87 -3.03 -6.54
C TYR A 74 7.53 -3.76 -6.70
N TYR A 75 6.42 -3.04 -6.56
CA TYR A 75 5.10 -3.68 -6.60
C TYR A 75 4.70 -4.11 -8.01
N THR A 76 5.13 -3.42 -9.02
CA THR A 76 4.94 -3.86 -10.40
C THR A 76 5.66 -5.19 -10.64
N ARG A 77 6.89 -5.30 -10.16
CA ARG A 77 7.68 -6.53 -10.26
C ARG A 77 7.07 -7.67 -9.45
N LEU A 78 6.61 -7.36 -8.24
CA LEU A 78 5.99 -8.34 -7.35
C LEU A 78 4.73 -8.93 -7.96
N LEU A 79 3.84 -8.08 -8.47
CA LEU A 79 2.60 -8.51 -9.08
C LEU A 79 2.86 -9.34 -10.34
N LYS A 80 3.86 -8.97 -11.12
CA LYS A 80 4.25 -9.74 -12.30
C LYS A 80 4.76 -11.13 -11.91
N MET A 81 5.59 -11.20 -10.88
CA MET A 81 6.13 -12.46 -10.40
C MET A 81 5.02 -13.38 -9.88
N GLU A 82 4.08 -12.83 -9.12
CA GLU A 82 2.95 -13.59 -8.61
C GLU A 82 2.07 -14.11 -9.74
N LYS A 83 1.83 -13.29 -10.75
CA LYS A 83 1.03 -13.67 -11.92
C LYS A 83 1.71 -14.81 -12.68
N GLU A 84 3.01 -14.74 -12.86
CA GLU A 84 3.77 -15.79 -13.54
C GLU A 84 3.76 -17.09 -12.74
N ALA A 85 3.82 -17.01 -11.42
CA ALA A 85 3.82 -18.18 -10.56
C ALA A 85 2.48 -18.93 -10.56
N LYS A 86 1.39 -18.24 -10.92
CA LYS A 86 0.05 -18.85 -10.95
C LYS A 86 -0.30 -19.56 -12.26
N LYS A 87 0.60 -19.55 -13.23
CA LYS A 87 0.35 -20.25 -14.49
C LYS A 87 0.37 -21.76 -14.33
#